data_2d02df84c9451b4ef21d2467ae1ac1d0
#
_entry.id   2d02df84c9451b4ef21d2467ae1ac1d0
#
_cell.length_a   1.000
_cell.length_b   1.000
_cell.length_c   1.000
_cell.angle_alpha   90.00
_cell.angle_beta   90.00
_cell.angle_gamma   90.00
#
_symmetry.space_group_name_H-M   'P 1'
#
loop_
_entity.id
_entity.type
_entity.pdbx_description
1 polymer ?
#
loop_
_entity_poly.entity_id
_entity_poly.type
_entity_poly.pdbx_seq_one_letter_code
_entity_poly.pdbx_strand_id
1 'polypeptide(L)'
;MLPGLCNKKGFGMIDSVMALFITLIGIAGLLAIMPIGWGLAGSSDMRTMASEILQRELDNMEMLVMNPCNTIVVAAIADKTVYSSGSAGSETGNRSFTVQRSIAQSGTGWQIGVTVLWTGSTANVSERRLVIRQPDYRDSQNCSAGTRAANF
;
A
#
# COMPACT_ATOMS: atom_id res chain seq x y z
N MET A 1 69.30 8.48 -15.46
CA MET A 1 68.52 8.80 -16.68
C MET A 1 67.93 7.53 -17.22
N LEU A 2 66.65 7.27 -16.91
CA LEU A 2 65.94 6.12 -17.45
C LEU A 2 65.18 6.57 -18.69
N PRO A 3 65.39 6.00 -19.87
CA PRO A 3 64.65 6.33 -21.06
C PRO A 3 63.24 5.73 -20.93
N GLY A 4 62.24 6.60 -20.95
CA GLY A 4 60.83 6.20 -20.91
C GLY A 4 60.45 5.39 -22.15
N LEU A 5 60.09 4.16 -21.93
CA LEU A 5 59.41 3.28 -22.88
C LEU A 5 57.95 3.76 -23.10
N CYS A 6 57.78 4.83 -23.88
CA CYS A 6 56.47 5.13 -24.48
C CYS A 6 56.23 4.11 -25.61
N ASN A 7 55.72 2.98 -25.28
CA ASN A 7 55.24 2.00 -26.27
C ASN A 7 53.94 2.53 -26.89
N LYS A 8 54.00 3.31 -27.93
CA LYS A 8 52.87 3.75 -28.75
C LYS A 8 52.39 2.59 -29.63
N LYS A 9 51.81 1.54 -29.01
CA LYS A 9 51.05 0.58 -29.78
C LYS A 9 49.73 1.29 -30.16
N GLY A 10 49.59 1.58 -31.44
CA GLY A 10 48.36 2.15 -31.97
C GLY A 10 47.19 1.21 -31.66
N PHE A 11 46.08 1.78 -31.29
CA PHE A 11 44.79 1.06 -31.14
C PHE A 11 44.52 0.36 -32.49
N GLY A 12 44.52 -0.97 -32.47
CA GLY A 12 44.19 -1.77 -33.64
C GLY A 12 42.71 -1.63 -33.99
N MET A 13 42.41 -1.68 -35.29
CA MET A 13 41.01 -1.64 -35.76
C MET A 13 40.15 -2.74 -35.12
N ILE A 14 40.77 -3.86 -34.75
CA ILE A 14 40.16 -4.98 -34.01
C ILE A 14 39.74 -4.57 -32.62
N ASP A 15 40.54 -3.79 -31.89
CA ASP A 15 40.21 -3.35 -30.53
C ASP A 15 38.99 -2.44 -30.52
N SER A 16 38.86 -1.59 -31.54
CA SER A 16 37.69 -0.70 -31.68
C SER A 16 36.40 -1.49 -31.96
N VAL A 17 36.48 -2.52 -32.79
CA VAL A 17 35.32 -3.39 -33.10
C VAL A 17 34.93 -4.21 -31.87
N MET A 18 35.89 -4.77 -31.15
CA MET A 18 35.64 -5.52 -29.91
C MET A 18 35.04 -4.63 -28.83
N ALA A 19 35.52 -3.41 -28.65
CA ALA A 19 34.95 -2.47 -27.69
C ALA A 19 33.50 -2.11 -28.03
N LEU A 20 33.18 -1.95 -29.34
CA LEU A 20 31.83 -1.73 -29.80
C LEU A 20 30.90 -2.92 -29.51
N PHE A 21 31.35 -4.13 -29.72
CA PHE A 21 30.58 -5.35 -29.40
C PHE A 21 30.29 -5.43 -27.93
N ILE A 22 31.26 -5.22 -27.06
CA ILE A 22 31.07 -5.29 -25.59
C ILE A 22 30.09 -4.21 -25.13
N THR A 23 30.21 -2.97 -25.68
CA THR A 23 29.26 -1.90 -25.33
C THR A 23 27.84 -2.21 -25.79
N LEU A 24 27.64 -2.77 -26.99
CA LEU A 24 26.33 -3.15 -27.47
C LEU A 24 25.69 -4.23 -26.61
N ILE A 25 26.43 -5.25 -26.20
CA ILE A 25 25.94 -6.30 -25.29
C ILE A 25 25.56 -5.71 -23.94
N GLY A 26 26.39 -4.79 -23.41
CA GLY A 26 26.10 -4.10 -22.14
C GLY A 26 24.81 -3.27 -22.20
N ILE A 27 24.62 -2.50 -23.26
CA ILE A 27 23.39 -1.70 -23.46
C ILE A 27 22.17 -2.60 -23.64
N ALA A 28 22.28 -3.66 -24.44
CA ALA A 28 21.18 -4.61 -24.63
C ALA A 28 20.75 -5.28 -23.31
N GLY A 29 21.72 -5.64 -22.46
CA GLY A 29 21.46 -6.18 -21.12
C GLY A 29 20.70 -5.20 -20.21
N LEU A 30 21.07 -3.92 -20.22
CA LEU A 30 20.38 -2.88 -19.45
C LEU A 30 18.96 -2.65 -19.92
N LEU A 31 18.74 -2.60 -21.24
CA LEU A 31 17.41 -2.42 -21.82
C LEU A 31 16.47 -3.59 -21.50
N ALA A 32 16.97 -4.80 -21.35
CA ALA A 32 16.17 -5.98 -21.00
C ALA A 32 15.60 -5.91 -19.58
N ILE A 33 16.23 -5.18 -18.65
CA ILE A 33 15.80 -5.06 -17.25
C ILE A 33 14.77 -3.93 -17.05
N MET A 34 14.75 -2.92 -17.91
CA MET A 34 13.87 -1.74 -17.78
C MET A 34 12.40 -2.07 -17.60
N PRO A 35 11.75 -2.93 -18.42
CA PRO A 35 10.33 -3.20 -18.29
C PRO A 35 9.98 -3.89 -16.97
N ILE A 36 10.89 -4.72 -16.43
CA ILE A 36 10.71 -5.36 -15.12
C ILE A 36 10.75 -4.31 -14.00
N GLY A 37 11.67 -3.36 -14.08
CA GLY A 37 11.79 -2.27 -13.11
C GLY A 37 10.54 -1.40 -13.04
N TRP A 38 9.96 -1.06 -14.16
CA TRP A 38 8.73 -0.24 -14.20
C TRP A 38 7.51 -0.98 -13.68
N GLY A 39 7.39 -2.28 -13.97
CA GLY A 39 6.35 -3.13 -13.41
C GLY A 39 6.42 -3.23 -11.88
N LEU A 40 7.63 -3.38 -11.34
CA LEU A 40 7.85 -3.41 -9.89
C LEU A 40 7.54 -2.06 -9.22
N ALA A 41 7.95 -0.95 -9.83
CA ALA A 41 7.66 0.39 -9.32
C ALA A 41 6.16 0.65 -9.25
N GLY A 42 5.40 0.32 -10.29
CA GLY A 42 3.95 0.48 -10.30
C GLY A 42 3.23 -0.38 -9.25
N SER A 43 3.69 -1.62 -9.04
CA SER A 43 3.10 -2.50 -8.02
C SER A 43 3.43 -2.05 -6.59
N SER A 44 4.62 -1.48 -6.38
CA SER A 44 5.02 -0.92 -5.09
C SER A 44 4.18 0.30 -4.71
N ASP A 45 3.93 1.19 -5.67
CA ASP A 45 3.10 2.38 -5.47
C ASP A 45 1.67 2.00 -5.05
N MET A 46 1.05 1.02 -5.73
CA MET A 46 -0.27 0.50 -5.36
C MET A 46 -0.32 -0.06 -3.95
N ARG A 47 0.72 -0.80 -3.52
CA ARG A 47 0.80 -1.36 -2.17
C ARG A 47 0.94 -0.25 -1.12
N THR A 48 1.69 0.79 -1.41
CA THR A 48 1.87 1.92 -0.51
C THR A 48 0.54 2.66 -0.30
N MET A 49 -0.18 2.98 -1.38
CA MET A 49 -1.51 3.59 -1.29
C MET A 49 -2.51 2.69 -0.55
N ALA A 50 -2.50 1.38 -0.85
CA ALA A 50 -3.38 0.44 -0.16
C ALA A 50 -3.08 0.35 1.34
N SER A 51 -1.80 0.40 1.76
CA SER A 51 -1.43 0.39 3.17
C SER A 51 -1.83 1.66 3.91
N GLU A 52 -1.77 2.81 3.25
CA GLU A 52 -2.24 4.08 3.80
C GLU A 52 -3.76 4.08 4.03
N ILE A 53 -4.52 3.62 3.02
CA ILE A 53 -5.97 3.47 3.13
C ILE A 53 -6.33 2.50 4.25
N LEU A 54 -5.61 1.37 4.35
CA LEU A 54 -5.81 0.35 5.37
C LEU A 54 -5.61 0.93 6.78
N GLN A 55 -4.51 1.64 7.01
CA GLN A 55 -4.23 2.25 8.32
C GLN A 55 -5.30 3.26 8.70
N ARG A 56 -5.69 4.13 7.78
CA ARG A 56 -6.74 5.13 8.02
C ARG A 56 -8.09 4.48 8.37
N GLU A 57 -8.47 3.41 7.68
CA GLU A 57 -9.73 2.71 7.98
C GLU A 57 -9.65 1.92 9.29
N LEU A 58 -8.49 1.35 9.63
CA LEU A 58 -8.27 0.72 10.94
C LEU A 58 -8.39 1.71 12.07
N ASP A 59 -7.77 2.88 11.97
CA ASP A 59 -7.83 3.91 13.00
C ASP A 59 -9.27 4.44 13.16
N ASN A 60 -10.01 4.60 12.06
CA ASN A 60 -11.42 4.96 12.11
C ASN A 60 -12.26 3.90 12.83
N MET A 61 -12.03 2.62 12.53
CA MET A 61 -12.75 1.53 13.20
C MET A 61 -12.36 1.39 14.66
N GLU A 62 -11.10 1.62 15.00
CA GLU A 62 -10.62 1.64 16.38
C GLU A 62 -11.33 2.74 17.19
N MET A 63 -11.38 3.96 16.67
CA MET A 63 -12.12 5.06 17.30
C MET A 63 -13.61 4.74 17.49
N LEU A 64 -14.22 4.06 16.52
CA LEU A 64 -15.62 3.64 16.64
C LEU A 64 -15.83 2.61 17.74
N VAL A 65 -14.92 1.64 17.86
CA VAL A 65 -14.99 0.60 18.90
C VAL A 65 -14.65 1.18 20.26
N MET A 66 -13.71 2.09 20.36
CA MET A 66 -13.31 2.72 21.63
C MET A 66 -14.38 3.65 22.20
N ASN A 67 -15.25 4.20 21.37
CA ASN A 67 -16.32 5.08 21.83
C ASN A 67 -17.40 4.26 22.60
N PRO A 68 -17.58 4.48 23.90
CA PRO A 68 -18.51 3.73 24.73
C PRO A 68 -19.98 3.92 24.32
N CYS A 69 -20.29 5.04 23.66
CA CYS A 69 -21.66 5.37 23.24
C CYS A 69 -22.06 4.69 21.93
N ASN A 70 -21.14 4.06 21.23
CA ASN A 70 -21.46 3.35 20.00
C ASN A 70 -21.95 1.92 20.28
N THR A 71 -23.08 1.57 19.71
CA THR A 71 -23.53 0.17 19.67
C THR A 71 -22.77 -0.54 18.56
N ILE A 72 -21.91 -1.48 18.95
CA ILE A 72 -21.13 -2.26 17.99
C ILE A 72 -21.97 -3.44 17.51
N VAL A 73 -22.26 -3.47 16.23
CA VAL A 73 -22.90 -4.62 15.58
C VAL A 73 -21.81 -5.54 15.05
N VAL A 74 -21.77 -6.77 15.57
CA VAL A 74 -20.88 -7.81 15.06
C VAL A 74 -21.39 -8.26 13.70
N ALA A 75 -20.82 -7.75 12.65
CA ALA A 75 -21.17 -8.10 11.28
C ALA A 75 -20.03 -7.79 10.31
N ALA A 76 -20.07 -8.42 9.14
CA ALA A 76 -19.33 -7.90 7.99
C ALA A 76 -19.97 -6.56 7.61
N ILE A 77 -19.17 -5.51 7.64
CA ILE A 77 -19.61 -4.16 7.25
C ILE A 77 -19.57 -4.11 5.73
N ALA A 78 -20.53 -3.43 5.12
CA ALA A 78 -20.58 -3.29 3.67
C ALA A 78 -19.24 -2.80 3.08
N ASP A 79 -18.86 -3.36 1.94
CA ASP A 79 -17.64 -2.98 1.23
C ASP A 79 -17.73 -1.51 0.81
N LYS A 80 -16.62 -0.80 0.96
CA LYS A 80 -16.50 0.62 0.61
C LYS A 80 -15.52 0.80 -0.52
N THR A 81 -15.90 1.51 -1.55
CA THR A 81 -14.95 1.92 -2.60
C THR A 81 -14.29 3.25 -2.24
N VAL A 82 -12.97 3.27 -2.21
CA VAL A 82 -12.14 4.44 -1.96
C VAL A 82 -11.30 4.72 -3.20
N TYR A 83 -11.14 5.97 -3.55
CA TYR A 83 -10.34 6.41 -4.71
C TYR A 83 -9.04 7.06 -4.25
N SER A 84 -7.98 6.89 -5.02
CA SER A 84 -6.66 7.47 -4.71
C SER A 84 -6.68 8.99 -4.64
N SER A 85 -7.57 9.64 -5.42
CA SER A 85 -7.78 11.10 -5.39
C SER A 85 -8.71 11.57 -4.28
N GLY A 86 -9.29 10.65 -3.48
CA GLY A 86 -10.27 10.97 -2.43
C GLY A 86 -11.71 11.15 -2.94
N SER A 87 -11.94 11.27 -4.24
CA SER A 87 -13.27 11.42 -4.84
C SER A 87 -13.45 10.51 -6.06
N ALA A 88 -14.69 10.09 -6.29
CA ALA A 88 -15.07 9.38 -7.50
C ALA A 88 -15.00 10.33 -8.69
N GLY A 89 -13.88 10.35 -9.39
CA GLY A 89 -13.65 11.18 -10.57
C GLY A 89 -13.02 10.38 -11.69
N SER A 90 -13.25 10.83 -12.92
CA SER A 90 -12.64 10.26 -14.15
C SER A 90 -11.23 10.81 -14.41
N GLU A 91 -10.52 11.23 -13.37
CA GLU A 91 -9.18 11.79 -13.52
C GLU A 91 -8.18 10.71 -13.95
N THR A 92 -7.28 11.08 -14.86
CA THR A 92 -6.22 10.17 -15.32
C THR A 92 -5.32 9.78 -14.15
N GLY A 93 -5.22 8.48 -13.88
CA GLY A 93 -4.43 7.95 -12.77
C GLY A 93 -5.22 7.72 -11.48
N ASN A 94 -6.51 8.08 -11.43
CA ASN A 94 -7.36 7.76 -10.29
C ASN A 94 -7.59 6.25 -10.21
N ARG A 95 -7.21 5.64 -9.08
CA ARG A 95 -7.33 4.20 -8.82
C ARG A 95 -8.40 3.93 -7.79
N SER A 96 -9.21 2.91 -8.04
CA SER A 96 -10.23 2.46 -7.10
C SER A 96 -9.71 1.31 -6.24
N PHE A 97 -9.97 1.40 -4.94
CA PHE A 97 -9.67 0.38 -3.94
C PHE A 97 -10.98 -0.07 -3.29
N THR A 98 -11.15 -1.37 -3.15
CA THR A 98 -12.28 -1.94 -2.42
C THR A 98 -11.80 -2.28 -1.01
N VAL A 99 -12.44 -1.68 -0.02
CA VAL A 99 -12.12 -1.87 1.40
C VAL A 99 -13.17 -2.75 2.03
N GLN A 100 -12.76 -3.94 2.45
CA GLN A 100 -13.57 -4.89 3.20
C GLN A 100 -13.29 -4.73 4.68
N ARG A 101 -14.33 -4.60 5.48
CA ARG A 101 -14.24 -4.33 6.91
C ARG A 101 -14.99 -5.40 7.69
N SER A 102 -14.45 -5.82 8.82
CA SER A 102 -15.08 -6.80 9.69
C SER A 102 -14.85 -6.47 11.16
N ILE A 103 -15.85 -6.70 11.98
CA ILE A 103 -15.76 -6.61 13.44
C ILE A 103 -16.25 -7.93 14.02
N ALA A 104 -15.43 -8.54 14.85
CA ALA A 104 -15.78 -9.76 15.58
C ALA A 104 -15.49 -9.57 17.07
N GLN A 105 -16.32 -10.14 17.91
CA GLN A 105 -16.06 -10.18 19.34
C GLN A 105 -15.05 -11.29 19.65
N SER A 106 -14.02 -10.98 20.41
CA SER A 106 -12.97 -11.91 20.82
C SER A 106 -12.73 -11.78 22.32
N GLY A 107 -13.35 -12.67 23.10
CA GLY A 107 -13.30 -12.59 24.57
C GLY A 107 -13.89 -11.29 25.10
N THR A 108 -13.10 -10.54 25.86
CA THR A 108 -13.48 -9.22 26.40
C THR A 108 -13.18 -8.06 25.45
N GLY A 109 -12.60 -8.35 24.28
CA GLY A 109 -12.21 -7.35 23.29
C GLY A 109 -12.93 -7.52 21.97
N TRP A 110 -12.58 -6.65 21.04
CA TRP A 110 -13.10 -6.61 19.68
C TRP A 110 -11.95 -6.80 18.70
N GLN A 111 -12.09 -7.75 17.80
CA GLN A 111 -11.16 -7.92 16.69
C GLN A 111 -11.72 -7.16 15.50
N ILE A 112 -11.01 -6.13 15.09
CA ILE A 112 -11.28 -5.39 13.86
C ILE A 112 -10.36 -5.90 12.76
N GLY A 113 -10.92 -6.07 11.57
CA GLY A 113 -10.17 -6.51 10.39
C GLY A 113 -10.47 -5.62 9.19
N VAL A 114 -9.44 -5.23 8.47
CA VAL A 114 -9.54 -4.47 7.22
C VAL A 114 -8.73 -5.17 6.16
N THR A 115 -9.33 -5.33 4.98
CA THR A 115 -8.66 -5.85 3.79
C THR A 115 -8.88 -4.89 2.64
N VAL A 116 -7.81 -4.46 2.00
CA VAL A 116 -7.84 -3.56 0.86
C VAL A 116 -7.44 -4.32 -0.40
N LEU A 117 -8.34 -4.30 -1.39
CA LEU A 117 -8.15 -4.90 -2.71
C LEU A 117 -8.11 -3.79 -3.76
N TRP A 118 -7.41 -4.00 -4.86
CA TRP A 118 -7.40 -3.07 -6.00
C TRP A 118 -7.58 -3.80 -7.32
N THR A 119 -8.15 -3.10 -8.27
CA THR A 119 -8.49 -3.65 -9.59
C THR A 119 -7.23 -4.06 -10.36
N GLY A 120 -7.27 -5.23 -11.00
CA GLY A 120 -6.19 -5.72 -11.85
C GLY A 120 -5.09 -6.51 -11.12
N SER A 121 -5.27 -6.80 -9.84
CA SER A 121 -4.35 -7.63 -9.06
C SER A 121 -5.09 -8.65 -8.21
N THR A 122 -4.51 -9.82 -8.03
CA THR A 122 -4.93 -10.79 -7.01
C THR A 122 -4.31 -10.49 -5.64
N ALA A 123 -3.41 -9.51 -5.57
CA ALA A 123 -2.78 -9.10 -4.33
C ALA A 123 -3.74 -8.25 -3.50
N ASN A 124 -3.68 -8.41 -2.20
CA ASN A 124 -4.39 -7.61 -1.22
C ASN A 124 -3.45 -7.23 -0.07
N VAL A 125 -3.85 -6.23 0.70
CA VAL A 125 -3.21 -5.90 1.98
C VAL A 125 -4.28 -6.04 3.05
N SER A 126 -3.99 -6.83 4.10
CA SER A 126 -4.93 -7.06 5.19
C SER A 126 -4.24 -6.97 6.53
N GLU A 127 -4.92 -6.38 7.49
CA GLU A 127 -4.46 -6.29 8.88
C GLU A 127 -5.63 -6.52 9.83
N ARG A 128 -5.32 -7.07 11.00
CA ARG A 128 -6.26 -7.28 12.09
C ARG A 128 -5.67 -6.70 13.37
N ARG A 129 -6.52 -5.96 14.12
CA ARG A 129 -6.16 -5.43 15.43
C ARG A 129 -7.14 -5.92 16.48
N LEU A 130 -6.63 -6.18 17.68
CA LEU A 130 -7.44 -6.44 18.84
C LEU A 130 -7.59 -5.13 19.63
N VAL A 131 -8.84 -4.69 19.80
CA VAL A 131 -9.17 -3.47 20.53
C VAL A 131 -9.90 -3.88 21.81
N ILE A 132 -9.38 -3.46 22.94
CA ILE A 132 -10.01 -3.67 24.25
C ILE A 132 -10.63 -2.34 24.67
N ARG A 133 -11.94 -2.32 24.79
CA ARG A 133 -12.67 -1.19 25.31
C ARG A 133 -12.46 -1.16 26.83
N GLN A 134 -11.85 -0.10 27.33
CA GLN A 134 -11.84 0.14 28.77
C GLN A 134 -13.25 0.56 29.18
N PRO A 135 -13.87 -0.10 30.18
CA PRO A 135 -15.12 0.35 30.75
C PRO A 135 -14.82 1.64 31.54
N ASP A 136 -14.91 2.78 30.88
CA ASP A 136 -14.83 4.04 31.59
C ASP A 136 -16.17 4.30 32.27
N TYR A 137 -16.18 4.12 33.57
CA TYR A 137 -17.36 4.28 34.42
C TYR A 137 -18.01 5.68 34.31
N ARG A 138 -17.26 6.66 33.86
CA ARG A 138 -17.72 8.04 33.72
C ARG A 138 -18.48 8.32 32.43
N ASP A 139 -18.15 7.62 31.34
CA ASP A 139 -18.71 7.94 30.03
C ASP A 139 -20.01 7.21 29.72
N SER A 140 -20.28 6.06 30.35
CA SER A 140 -21.53 5.32 30.12
C SER A 140 -22.78 6.08 30.60
N GLN A 141 -22.63 7.03 31.52
CA GLN A 141 -23.73 7.87 32.02
C GLN A 141 -23.94 9.14 31.20
N ASN A 142 -22.98 9.52 30.36
CA ASN A 142 -23.02 10.77 29.61
C ASN A 142 -23.33 10.56 28.11
N CYS A 143 -23.63 9.34 27.70
CA CYS A 143 -24.18 9.07 26.40
C CYS A 143 -25.61 9.61 26.34
N SER A 144 -25.73 10.92 26.19
CA SER A 144 -26.99 11.57 25.87
C SER A 144 -27.63 10.82 24.70
N ALA A 145 -28.92 10.47 24.82
CA ALA A 145 -29.68 9.60 23.92
C ALA A 145 -29.85 10.12 22.47
N GLY A 146 -28.77 10.68 21.94
CA GLY A 146 -28.60 11.00 20.54
C GLY A 146 -27.84 9.88 19.86
N THR A 147 -28.54 8.80 19.58
CA THR A 147 -28.07 7.68 18.75
C THR A 147 -27.61 8.23 17.41
N ARG A 148 -26.36 8.65 17.30
CA ARG A 148 -25.73 8.72 16.00
C ARG A 148 -25.40 7.30 15.63
N ALA A 149 -26.33 6.64 14.93
CA ALA A 149 -25.95 5.50 14.10
C ALA A 149 -24.72 5.93 13.32
N ALA A 150 -23.59 5.28 13.57
CA ALA A 150 -22.40 5.52 12.77
C ALA A 150 -22.76 5.11 11.34
N ASN A 151 -23.02 6.09 10.50
CA ASN A 151 -23.19 5.88 9.07
C ASN A 151 -21.80 5.49 8.53
N PHE A 152 -21.62 4.19 8.28
CA PHE A 152 -20.44 3.62 7.64
C PHE A 152 -20.45 3.86 6.13
#